data_4878d4a44afc8fe1621bb7885309b211
#
_entry.id   4878d4a44afc8fe1621bb7885309b211
#
_cell.length_a   1.000
_cell.length_b   1.000
_cell.length_c   1.000
_cell.angle_alpha   90.00
_cell.angle_beta   90.00
_cell.angle_gamma   90.00
#
_symmetry.space_group_name_H-M   'P 1'
#
loop_
_entity.id
_entity.type
_entity.pdbx_description
1 polymer ?
#
loop_
_entity_poly.entity_id
_entity_poly.type
_entity_poly.pdbx_seq_one_letter_code
_entity_poly.pdbx_strand_id
1 'polypeptide(L)'
;MVNRQAALKIRKAHRYLGLFLGVQFLFWTVSGLYFSWSDINEIHGDHFKKSEYQPKAFKNLISFSEIKIANGVQTIELRDINNIPHYWVNNSKLINALDGNTRNGITEKEALYIANSFMKDELLVTSIDKIEAAGKHHEYREKLLPAFVVSYKSEENIKAYISIKDGKFQTVRHRSWRWFDFLWMTHTMDYEGRDNFNTMVL
;
A
#
# COMPACT_ATOMS: atom_id res chain seq x y z
N MET A 1 54.09 -20.32 -9.77
CA MET A 1 53.27 -20.86 -10.88
C MET A 1 51.91 -21.27 -10.38
N VAL A 2 50.84 -20.77 -10.95
CA VAL A 2 49.45 -21.19 -10.57
C VAL A 2 49.23 -22.62 -11.05
N ASN A 3 48.80 -23.52 -10.15
CA ASN A 3 48.48 -24.88 -10.49
C ASN A 3 47.36 -24.92 -11.55
N ARG A 4 47.46 -25.79 -12.57
CA ARG A 4 46.50 -25.94 -13.66
C ARG A 4 45.07 -26.14 -13.16
N GLN A 5 44.89 -26.93 -12.08
CA GLN A 5 43.58 -27.13 -11.46
C GLN A 5 43.00 -25.85 -10.81
N ALA A 6 43.85 -25.03 -10.17
CA ALA A 6 43.46 -23.76 -9.60
C ALA A 6 43.04 -22.78 -10.70
N ALA A 7 43.79 -22.72 -11.81
CA ALA A 7 43.43 -21.90 -12.97
C ALA A 7 42.09 -22.28 -13.60
N LEU A 8 41.77 -23.58 -13.68
CA LEU A 8 40.48 -24.04 -14.16
C LEU A 8 39.31 -23.65 -13.23
N LYS A 9 39.51 -23.79 -11.90
CA LYS A 9 38.53 -23.38 -10.90
C LYS A 9 38.25 -21.87 -10.96
N ILE A 10 39.30 -21.06 -11.07
CA ILE A 10 39.21 -19.59 -11.19
C ILE A 10 38.42 -19.21 -12.45
N ARG A 11 38.73 -19.80 -13.62
CA ARG A 11 38.00 -19.53 -14.86
C ARG A 11 36.52 -19.93 -14.76
N LYS A 12 36.23 -21.06 -14.09
CA LYS A 12 34.85 -21.52 -13.87
C LYS A 12 34.08 -20.55 -12.97
N ALA A 13 34.68 -20.15 -11.84
CA ALA A 13 34.10 -19.18 -10.93
C ALA A 13 33.85 -17.82 -11.62
N HIS A 14 34.83 -17.31 -12.36
CA HIS A 14 34.71 -16.06 -13.11
C HIS A 14 33.56 -16.13 -14.14
N ARG A 15 33.39 -17.27 -14.85
CA ARG A 15 32.30 -17.44 -15.82
C ARG A 15 30.93 -17.37 -15.16
N TYR A 16 30.73 -18.10 -14.03
CA TYR A 16 29.43 -18.10 -13.34
C TYR A 16 29.14 -16.75 -12.68
N LEU A 17 30.16 -16.14 -12.05
CA LEU A 17 30.02 -14.80 -11.48
C LEU A 17 29.72 -13.77 -12.56
N GLY A 18 30.41 -13.83 -13.69
CA GLY A 18 30.16 -12.94 -14.83
C GLY A 18 28.76 -13.11 -15.42
N LEU A 19 28.24 -14.35 -15.49
CA LEU A 19 26.87 -14.60 -15.92
C LEU A 19 25.86 -14.01 -14.94
N PHE A 20 26.05 -14.25 -13.65
CA PHE A 20 25.17 -13.70 -12.60
C PHE A 20 25.14 -12.16 -12.62
N LEU A 21 26.31 -11.54 -12.60
CA LEU A 21 26.44 -10.09 -12.66
C LEU A 21 25.89 -9.51 -13.96
N GLY A 22 26.09 -10.20 -15.10
CA GLY A 22 25.55 -9.79 -16.39
C GLY A 22 24.03 -9.77 -16.42
N VAL A 23 23.38 -10.78 -15.85
CA VAL A 23 21.92 -10.83 -15.71
C VAL A 23 21.43 -9.70 -14.79
N GLN A 24 22.09 -9.49 -13.64
CA GLN A 24 21.72 -8.41 -12.73
C GLN A 24 21.89 -7.04 -13.36
N PHE A 25 22.98 -6.82 -14.10
CA PHE A 25 23.20 -5.57 -14.83
C PHE A 25 22.13 -5.32 -15.89
N LEU A 26 21.67 -6.38 -16.58
CA LEU A 26 20.56 -6.28 -17.52
C LEU A 26 19.28 -5.83 -16.81
N PHE A 27 18.95 -6.42 -15.66
CA PHE A 27 17.80 -6.00 -14.85
C PHE A 27 17.92 -4.53 -14.40
N TRP A 28 19.08 -4.09 -13.96
CA TRP A 28 19.30 -2.69 -13.59
C TRP A 28 19.08 -1.74 -14.77
N THR A 29 19.58 -2.09 -15.94
CA THR A 29 19.44 -1.27 -17.15
C THR A 29 17.96 -1.16 -17.55
N VAL A 30 17.25 -2.30 -17.63
CA VAL A 30 15.84 -2.33 -18.04
C VAL A 30 14.96 -1.62 -17.03
N SER A 31 15.14 -1.90 -15.74
CA SER A 31 14.34 -1.26 -14.68
C SER A 31 14.65 0.23 -14.56
N GLY A 32 15.91 0.64 -14.69
CA GLY A 32 16.30 2.07 -14.69
C GLY A 32 15.66 2.85 -15.83
N LEU A 33 15.64 2.29 -17.04
CA LEU A 33 14.92 2.88 -18.18
C LEU A 33 13.43 2.98 -17.90
N TYR A 34 12.82 1.91 -17.40
CA TYR A 34 11.40 1.91 -17.06
C TYR A 34 11.07 3.01 -16.03
N PHE A 35 11.85 3.14 -14.96
CA PHE A 35 11.62 4.16 -13.93
C PHE A 35 11.81 5.59 -14.46
N SER A 36 12.75 5.81 -15.38
CA SER A 36 12.98 7.14 -15.96
C SER A 36 11.82 7.63 -16.85
N TRP A 37 11.01 6.71 -17.38
CA TRP A 37 9.85 7.03 -18.22
C TRP A 37 8.50 6.91 -17.48
N SER A 38 8.48 6.29 -16.31
CA SER A 38 7.24 6.10 -15.56
C SER A 38 6.85 7.36 -14.81
N ASP A 39 5.58 7.77 -14.91
CA ASP A 39 5.01 8.79 -14.04
C ASP A 39 4.63 8.14 -12.70
N ILE A 40 5.19 8.62 -11.61
CA ILE A 40 4.94 8.11 -10.27
C ILE A 40 3.47 8.26 -9.84
N ASN A 41 2.77 9.30 -10.28
CA ASN A 41 1.36 9.49 -10.00
C ASN A 41 0.50 8.44 -10.73
N GLU A 42 0.89 8.10 -11.97
CA GLU A 42 0.25 7.00 -12.69
C GLU A 42 0.49 5.66 -11.96
N ILE A 43 1.73 5.40 -11.52
CA ILE A 43 2.06 4.19 -10.74
C ILE A 43 1.28 4.13 -9.44
N HIS A 44 1.05 5.25 -8.76
CA HIS A 44 0.21 5.30 -7.55
C HIS A 44 -1.29 5.17 -7.83
N GLY A 45 -1.69 5.14 -9.11
CA GLY A 45 -3.09 4.99 -9.51
C GLY A 45 -3.92 6.25 -9.30
N ASP A 46 -3.29 7.44 -9.32
CA ASP A 46 -4.00 8.70 -9.11
C ASP A 46 -5.00 8.99 -10.22
N HIS A 47 -4.71 8.52 -11.44
CA HIS A 47 -5.62 8.61 -12.58
C HIS A 47 -6.91 7.78 -12.43
N PHE A 48 -6.99 6.86 -11.47
CA PHE A 48 -8.23 6.14 -11.09
C PHE A 48 -9.00 6.83 -9.97
N LYS A 49 -8.41 7.82 -9.32
CA LYS A 49 -9.02 8.58 -8.24
C LYS A 49 -9.74 9.83 -8.78
N LYS A 50 -10.68 10.33 -8.02
CA LYS A 50 -11.27 11.65 -8.25
C LYS A 50 -10.21 12.72 -8.02
N SER A 51 -10.15 13.71 -8.91
CA SER A 51 -9.14 14.79 -8.85
C SER A 51 -9.31 15.68 -7.61
N GLU A 52 -10.52 15.74 -7.05
CA GLU A 52 -10.86 16.61 -5.93
C GLU A 52 -11.62 15.82 -4.85
N TYR A 53 -10.89 15.10 -4.00
CA TYR A 53 -11.45 14.71 -2.72
C TYR A 53 -11.43 15.91 -1.79
N GLN A 54 -12.59 16.52 -1.56
CA GLN A 54 -12.72 17.57 -0.56
C GLN A 54 -13.23 16.98 0.75
N PRO A 55 -12.45 17.10 1.85
CA PRO A 55 -12.93 16.69 3.17
C PRO A 55 -14.20 17.46 3.53
N LYS A 56 -15.22 16.78 4.03
CA LYS A 56 -16.45 17.41 4.49
C LYS A 56 -16.22 18.18 5.79
N ALA A 57 -16.84 19.35 5.88
CA ALA A 57 -16.92 20.07 7.13
C ALA A 57 -18.09 19.52 7.97
N PHE A 58 -17.82 19.13 9.19
CA PHE A 58 -18.82 18.67 10.15
C PHE A 58 -19.03 19.72 11.25
N LYS A 59 -20.28 19.85 11.70
CA LYS A 59 -20.68 20.75 12.79
C LYS A 59 -21.16 19.92 13.98
N ASN A 60 -21.24 20.54 15.16
CA ASN A 60 -21.76 19.94 16.40
C ASN A 60 -20.99 18.68 16.83
N LEU A 61 -19.68 18.71 16.67
CA LEU A 61 -18.82 17.65 17.17
C LEU A 61 -18.68 17.75 18.68
N ILE A 62 -18.60 16.59 19.37
CA ILE A 62 -18.29 16.57 20.80
C ILE A 62 -16.89 17.12 21.05
N SER A 63 -16.71 17.79 22.20
CA SER A 63 -15.41 18.31 22.59
C SER A 63 -14.41 17.18 22.87
N PHE A 64 -13.14 17.40 22.55
CA PHE A 64 -12.06 16.47 22.86
C PHE A 64 -11.95 16.17 24.36
N SER A 65 -12.37 17.09 25.22
CA SER A 65 -12.40 16.93 26.67
C SER A 65 -13.46 15.91 27.15
N GLU A 66 -14.47 15.65 26.32
CA GLU A 66 -15.54 14.69 26.62
C GLU A 66 -15.17 13.26 26.22
N ILE A 67 -14.09 13.09 25.44
CA ILE A 67 -13.62 11.79 25.00
C ILE A 67 -12.90 11.08 26.15
N LYS A 68 -13.53 10.05 26.69
CA LYS A 68 -12.99 9.24 27.80
C LYS A 68 -11.91 8.29 27.31
N ILE A 69 -10.65 8.71 27.38
CA ILE A 69 -9.48 7.88 27.04
C ILE A 69 -8.58 7.78 28.26
N ALA A 70 -8.33 6.57 28.74
CA ALA A 70 -7.61 6.31 29.98
C ALA A 70 -6.19 6.93 30.03
N ASN A 71 -5.50 6.97 28.89
CA ASN A 71 -4.11 7.46 28.79
C ASN A 71 -4.00 8.87 28.15
N GLY A 72 -5.11 9.60 28.10
CA GLY A 72 -5.16 10.90 27.42
C GLY A 72 -5.10 10.79 25.89
N VAL A 73 -5.19 11.94 25.21
CA VAL A 73 -5.19 12.05 23.76
C VAL A 73 -3.83 12.60 23.30
N GLN A 74 -3.13 11.83 22.46
CA GLN A 74 -1.88 12.22 21.83
C GLN A 74 -2.08 12.67 20.38
N THR A 75 -2.91 11.91 19.65
CA THR A 75 -3.23 12.19 18.26
C THR A 75 -4.73 12.02 18.03
N ILE A 76 -5.30 12.89 17.21
CA ILE A 76 -6.68 12.79 16.79
C ILE A 76 -6.80 13.19 15.33
N GLU A 77 -7.51 12.36 14.56
CA GLU A 77 -7.80 12.62 13.17
C GLU A 77 -9.31 12.46 12.94
N LEU A 78 -9.90 13.38 12.17
CA LEU A 78 -11.30 13.27 11.79
C LEU A 78 -11.44 12.38 10.56
N ARG A 79 -12.42 11.48 10.59
CA ARG A 79 -12.78 10.57 9.50
C ARG A 79 -14.22 10.78 9.10
N ASP A 80 -14.48 10.86 7.80
CA ASP A 80 -15.84 10.72 7.25
C ASP A 80 -16.11 9.25 6.95
N ILE A 81 -17.02 8.64 7.69
CA ILE A 81 -17.47 7.28 7.47
C ILE A 81 -18.97 7.32 7.19
N ASN A 82 -19.33 7.20 5.93
CA ASN A 82 -20.73 7.24 5.48
C ASN A 82 -21.49 8.50 5.93
N ASN A 83 -20.88 9.68 5.75
CA ASN A 83 -21.38 11.00 6.20
C ASN A 83 -21.50 11.16 7.72
N ILE A 84 -20.95 10.27 8.51
CA ILE A 84 -20.90 10.38 9.97
C ILE A 84 -19.45 10.65 10.38
N PRO A 85 -19.19 11.75 11.11
CA PRO A 85 -17.85 12.07 11.56
C PRO A 85 -17.39 11.12 12.67
N HIS A 86 -16.16 10.65 12.57
CA HIS A 86 -15.52 9.83 13.59
C HIS A 86 -14.16 10.40 13.94
N TYR A 87 -13.78 10.32 15.19
CA TYR A 87 -12.41 10.56 15.65
C TYR A 87 -11.62 9.26 15.64
N TRP A 88 -10.48 9.27 14.96
CA TRP A 88 -9.46 8.24 15.09
C TRP A 88 -8.42 8.72 16.10
N VAL A 89 -8.39 8.11 17.28
CA VAL A 89 -7.63 8.59 18.43
C VAL A 89 -6.50 7.65 18.77
N ASN A 90 -5.31 8.22 18.97
CA ASN A 90 -4.06 7.54 19.35
C ASN A 90 -3.75 6.33 18.45
N ASN A 91 -4.06 6.40 17.17
CA ASN A 91 -3.91 5.33 16.18
C ASN A 91 -4.50 3.97 16.61
N SER A 92 -5.52 3.98 17.47
CA SER A 92 -6.04 2.76 18.09
C SER A 92 -7.57 2.69 18.26
N LYS A 93 -8.25 3.83 18.47
CA LYS A 93 -9.67 3.86 18.76
C LYS A 93 -10.45 4.69 17.76
N LEU A 94 -11.51 4.12 17.22
CA LEU A 94 -12.48 4.81 16.38
C LEU A 94 -13.69 5.18 17.24
N ILE A 95 -13.98 6.48 17.33
CA ILE A 95 -15.01 7.06 18.19
C ILE A 95 -15.94 7.90 17.33
N ASN A 96 -17.24 7.70 17.45
CA ASN A 96 -18.22 8.56 16.80
C ASN A 96 -18.11 9.99 17.37
N ALA A 97 -17.90 10.96 16.51
CA ALA A 97 -17.66 12.34 16.91
C ALA A 97 -18.94 13.12 17.27
N LEU A 98 -20.13 12.49 17.18
CA LEU A 98 -21.40 13.09 17.56
C LEU A 98 -21.88 12.66 18.95
N ASP A 99 -21.60 11.41 19.35
CA ASP A 99 -22.12 10.81 20.58
C ASP A 99 -21.05 10.21 21.50
N GLY A 100 -19.78 10.17 21.06
CA GLY A 100 -18.66 9.64 21.86
C GLY A 100 -18.57 8.13 21.93
N ASN A 101 -19.43 7.40 21.25
CA ASN A 101 -19.43 5.95 21.27
C ASN A 101 -18.24 5.35 20.52
N THR A 102 -17.52 4.44 21.15
CA THR A 102 -16.41 3.70 20.53
C THR A 102 -16.94 2.57 19.66
N ARG A 103 -16.35 2.36 18.50
CA ARG A 103 -16.67 1.24 17.60
C ARG A 103 -15.42 0.47 17.16
N ASN A 104 -15.61 -0.79 16.83
CA ASN A 104 -14.53 -1.70 16.42
C ASN A 104 -14.38 -1.76 14.88
N GLY A 105 -14.11 -0.58 14.26
CA GLY A 105 -13.90 -0.49 12.84
C GLY A 105 -15.15 -0.27 11.99
N ILE A 106 -15.02 -0.41 10.68
CA ILE A 106 -16.04 -0.14 9.68
C ILE A 106 -16.66 -1.42 9.11
N THR A 107 -17.86 -1.28 8.57
CA THR A 107 -18.57 -2.33 7.83
C THR A 107 -18.20 -2.32 6.34
N GLU A 108 -18.54 -3.40 5.62
CA GLU A 108 -18.36 -3.54 4.17
C GLU A 108 -19.09 -2.42 3.40
N LYS A 109 -20.32 -2.07 3.80
CA LYS A 109 -21.08 -0.96 3.18
C LYS A 109 -20.37 0.39 3.35
N GLU A 110 -19.79 0.63 4.50
CA GLU A 110 -19.02 1.84 4.77
C GLU A 110 -17.71 1.86 3.98
N ALA A 111 -17.04 0.70 3.84
CA ALA A 111 -15.86 0.59 2.99
C ALA A 111 -16.18 0.89 1.52
N LEU A 112 -17.33 0.41 1.02
CA LEU A 112 -17.81 0.73 -0.33
C LEU A 112 -18.09 2.24 -0.48
N TYR A 113 -18.73 2.86 0.51
CA TYR A 113 -18.94 4.31 0.52
C TYR A 113 -17.63 5.07 0.43
N ILE A 114 -16.65 4.69 1.25
CA ILE A 114 -15.32 5.32 1.25
C ILE A 114 -14.64 5.11 -0.10
N ALA A 115 -14.64 3.89 -0.64
CA ALA A 115 -14.08 3.60 -1.95
C ALA A 115 -14.70 4.48 -3.04
N ASN A 116 -16.03 4.59 -3.09
CA ASN A 116 -16.75 5.42 -4.06
C ASN A 116 -16.51 6.93 -3.87
N SER A 117 -16.15 7.36 -2.66
CA SER A 117 -15.78 8.77 -2.41
C SER A 117 -14.44 9.14 -3.01
N PHE A 118 -13.52 8.18 -3.13
CA PHE A 118 -12.18 8.41 -3.65
C PHE A 118 -11.99 7.97 -5.11
N MET A 119 -12.66 6.89 -5.53
CA MET A 119 -12.50 6.32 -6.86
C MET A 119 -13.46 6.98 -7.85
N LYS A 120 -13.08 7.01 -9.13
CA LYS A 120 -13.90 7.54 -10.21
C LYS A 120 -15.21 6.76 -10.36
N ASP A 121 -16.30 7.45 -10.68
CA ASP A 121 -17.65 6.90 -10.73
C ASP A 121 -17.87 5.89 -11.88
N GLU A 122 -17.03 5.95 -12.92
CA GLU A 122 -17.06 5.01 -14.04
C GLU A 122 -16.55 3.61 -13.69
N LEU A 123 -15.89 3.43 -12.55
CA LEU A 123 -15.33 2.16 -12.11
C LEU A 123 -16.40 1.29 -11.46
N LEU A 124 -16.75 0.18 -12.11
CA LEU A 124 -17.76 -0.76 -11.61
C LEU A 124 -17.14 -1.75 -10.61
N VAL A 125 -17.66 -1.77 -9.39
CA VAL A 125 -17.25 -2.74 -8.36
C VAL A 125 -17.69 -4.16 -8.75
N THR A 126 -16.79 -5.12 -8.62
CA THR A 126 -17.04 -6.54 -8.89
C THR A 126 -17.10 -7.39 -7.64
N SER A 127 -16.25 -7.10 -6.65
CA SER A 127 -16.26 -7.79 -5.35
C SER A 127 -15.74 -6.87 -4.25
N ILE A 128 -16.10 -7.23 -3.01
CA ILE A 128 -15.50 -6.70 -1.79
C ILE A 128 -15.06 -7.90 -0.96
N ASP A 129 -13.79 -7.95 -0.65
CA ASP A 129 -13.17 -9.04 0.10
C ASP A 129 -12.50 -8.49 1.36
N LYS A 130 -12.42 -9.28 2.42
CA LYS A 130 -11.70 -8.93 3.65
C LYS A 130 -10.35 -9.63 3.69
N ILE A 131 -9.29 -8.88 3.99
CA ILE A 131 -7.96 -9.45 4.28
C ILE A 131 -7.61 -9.20 5.75
N GLU A 132 -7.13 -10.23 6.44
CA GLU A 132 -6.73 -10.16 7.84
C GLU A 132 -5.22 -10.20 8.03
N ALA A 133 -4.50 -10.72 7.04
CA ALA A 133 -3.05 -10.82 7.03
C ALA A 133 -2.50 -10.47 5.65
N ALA A 134 -1.33 -9.88 5.63
CA ALA A 134 -0.56 -9.60 4.41
C ALA A 134 0.88 -10.08 4.62
N GLY A 135 1.34 -10.99 3.76
CA GLY A 135 2.73 -11.43 3.76
C GLY A 135 3.69 -10.35 3.24
N LYS A 136 4.98 -10.54 3.42
CA LYS A 136 6.04 -9.60 2.99
C LYS A 136 5.95 -9.19 1.51
N HIS A 137 5.47 -10.07 0.64
CA HIS A 137 5.34 -9.80 -0.81
C HIS A 137 3.92 -9.40 -1.24
N HIS A 138 3.00 -9.26 -0.29
CA HIS A 138 1.64 -8.85 -0.61
C HIS A 138 1.60 -7.36 -0.99
N GLU A 139 0.78 -7.01 -1.97
CA GLU A 139 0.65 -5.61 -2.46
C GLU A 139 0.09 -4.62 -1.42
N TYR A 140 -0.41 -5.11 -0.28
CA TYR A 140 -0.90 -4.34 0.87
C TYR A 140 0.02 -4.47 2.09
N ARG A 141 1.26 -4.92 1.93
CA ARG A 141 2.24 -5.03 3.03
C ARG A 141 2.43 -3.70 3.77
N GLU A 142 2.83 -3.77 5.03
CA GLU A 142 3.16 -2.62 5.89
C GLU A 142 2.01 -1.64 6.16
N LYS A 143 0.78 -2.01 5.82
CA LYS A 143 -0.40 -1.20 6.07
C LYS A 143 -1.29 -1.78 7.14
N LEU A 144 -2.17 -0.93 7.70
CA LEU A 144 -3.03 -1.28 8.82
C LEU A 144 -4.03 -2.39 8.44
N LEU A 145 -3.95 -3.52 9.14
CA LEU A 145 -4.84 -4.66 8.99
C LEU A 145 -5.81 -4.77 10.19
N PRO A 146 -6.98 -5.39 10.01
CA PRO A 146 -7.53 -5.92 8.75
C PRO A 146 -7.98 -4.82 7.78
N ALA A 147 -8.17 -5.18 6.50
CA ALA A 147 -8.62 -4.26 5.49
C ALA A 147 -9.68 -4.87 4.56
N PHE A 148 -10.55 -4.04 4.00
CA PHE A 148 -11.39 -4.38 2.86
C PHE A 148 -10.66 -4.10 1.55
N VAL A 149 -10.85 -5.00 0.59
CA VAL A 149 -10.33 -4.91 -0.78
C VAL A 149 -11.52 -4.78 -1.71
N VAL A 150 -11.69 -3.61 -2.30
CA VAL A 150 -12.72 -3.36 -3.31
C VAL A 150 -12.10 -3.56 -4.69
N SER A 151 -12.56 -4.57 -5.42
CA SER A 151 -12.09 -4.92 -6.76
C SER A 151 -13.01 -4.31 -7.82
N TYR A 152 -12.43 -3.83 -8.91
CA TYR A 152 -13.14 -3.18 -10.00
C TYR A 152 -13.03 -3.95 -11.31
N LYS A 153 -14.08 -3.88 -12.12
CA LYS A 153 -14.08 -4.44 -13.47
C LYS A 153 -13.14 -3.63 -14.37
N SER A 154 -11.95 -4.17 -14.63
CA SER A 154 -10.93 -3.53 -15.45
C SER A 154 -9.87 -4.53 -15.88
N GLU A 155 -9.32 -4.36 -17.08
CA GLU A 155 -8.15 -5.11 -17.55
C GLU A 155 -6.89 -4.79 -16.72
N GLU A 156 -6.86 -3.62 -16.07
CA GLU A 156 -5.79 -3.18 -15.18
C GLU A 156 -5.80 -3.88 -13.82
N ASN A 157 -6.81 -4.72 -13.52
CA ASN A 157 -6.97 -5.41 -12.24
C ASN A 157 -6.87 -4.44 -11.05
N ILE A 158 -7.74 -3.42 -11.07
CA ILE A 158 -7.75 -2.33 -10.08
C ILE A 158 -8.33 -2.83 -8.77
N LYS A 159 -7.62 -2.56 -7.68
CA LYS A 159 -8.05 -2.83 -6.31
C LYS A 159 -7.84 -1.60 -5.43
N ALA A 160 -8.86 -1.20 -4.69
CA ALA A 160 -8.76 -0.18 -3.65
C ALA A 160 -8.76 -0.84 -2.27
N TYR A 161 -7.94 -0.34 -1.37
CA TYR A 161 -7.75 -0.89 -0.04
C TYR A 161 -8.22 0.11 1.01
N ILE A 162 -9.12 -0.31 1.89
CA ILE A 162 -9.68 0.50 2.97
C ILE A 162 -9.41 -0.21 4.31
N SER A 163 -8.74 0.46 5.23
CA SER A 163 -8.49 -0.10 6.55
C SER A 163 -9.79 -0.23 7.34
N ILE A 164 -10.02 -1.39 7.95
CA ILE A 164 -11.22 -1.64 8.75
C ILE A 164 -11.16 -0.86 10.06
N LYS A 165 -9.99 -0.76 10.68
CA LYS A 165 -9.86 -0.16 12.02
C LYS A 165 -10.20 1.32 12.05
N ASP A 166 -9.78 2.08 11.05
CA ASP A 166 -9.88 3.54 11.04
C ASP A 166 -10.70 4.11 9.87
N GLY A 167 -11.19 3.27 8.96
CA GLY A 167 -11.93 3.70 7.79
C GLY A 167 -11.11 4.52 6.80
N LYS A 168 -9.77 4.48 6.86
CA LYS A 168 -8.92 5.24 5.95
C LYS A 168 -8.79 4.53 4.60
N PHE A 169 -8.99 5.30 3.52
CA PHE A 169 -8.59 4.87 2.19
C PHE A 169 -7.06 4.80 2.13
N GLN A 170 -6.51 3.60 1.93
CA GLN A 170 -5.08 3.35 2.07
C GLN A 170 -4.33 3.48 0.76
N THR A 171 -4.80 2.83 -0.28
CA THR A 171 -4.07 2.77 -1.55
C THR A 171 -4.91 2.16 -2.67
N VAL A 172 -4.48 2.44 -3.91
CA VAL A 172 -4.92 1.72 -5.11
C VAL A 172 -3.78 0.85 -5.60
N ARG A 173 -4.10 -0.33 -6.11
CA ARG A 173 -3.17 -1.23 -6.78
C ARG A 173 -3.74 -1.64 -8.13
N HIS A 174 -2.89 -1.66 -9.15
CA HIS A 174 -3.25 -2.00 -10.52
C HIS A 174 -2.05 -2.64 -11.25
N ARG A 175 -2.19 -3.00 -12.52
CA ARG A 175 -1.16 -3.71 -13.28
C ARG A 175 0.19 -2.98 -13.29
N SER A 176 0.20 -1.68 -13.62
CA SER A 176 1.44 -0.91 -13.70
C SER A 176 2.15 -0.80 -12.35
N TRP A 177 1.38 -0.66 -11.25
CA TRP A 177 1.96 -0.69 -9.90
C TRP A 177 2.65 -2.03 -9.62
N ARG A 178 2.03 -3.17 -9.99
CA ARG A 178 2.61 -4.50 -9.76
C ARG A 178 3.89 -4.71 -10.55
N TRP A 179 3.94 -4.22 -11.80
CA TRP A 179 5.15 -4.23 -12.61
C TRP A 179 6.24 -3.33 -12.02
N PHE A 180 5.89 -2.14 -11.58
CA PHE A 180 6.82 -1.23 -10.90
C PHE A 180 7.42 -1.88 -9.65
N ASP A 181 6.58 -2.46 -8.78
CA ASP A 181 6.99 -3.15 -7.54
C ASP A 181 7.91 -4.34 -7.82
N PHE A 182 7.62 -5.13 -8.85
CA PHE A 182 8.48 -6.23 -9.29
C PHE A 182 9.84 -5.73 -9.80
N LEU A 183 9.85 -4.74 -10.66
CA LEU A 183 11.09 -4.15 -11.19
C LEU A 183 11.89 -3.45 -10.09
N TRP A 184 11.22 -2.82 -9.12
CA TRP A 184 11.87 -2.22 -7.96
C TRP A 184 12.59 -3.27 -7.12
N MET A 185 11.94 -4.38 -6.82
CA MET A 185 12.54 -5.52 -6.12
C MET A 185 13.81 -6.02 -6.83
N THR A 186 13.77 -6.18 -8.14
CA THR A 186 14.93 -6.66 -8.92
C THR A 186 16.04 -5.61 -9.03
N HIS A 187 15.68 -4.33 -9.06
CA HIS A 187 16.63 -3.22 -9.13
C HIS A 187 17.39 -3.05 -7.81
N THR A 188 16.68 -3.08 -6.70
CA THR A 188 17.27 -2.94 -5.36
C THR A 188 17.91 -4.22 -4.84
N MET A 189 17.71 -5.36 -5.52
CA MET A 189 18.12 -6.69 -5.07
C MET A 189 17.50 -7.10 -3.72
N ASP A 190 16.43 -6.42 -3.30
CA ASP A 190 15.69 -6.74 -2.09
C ASP A 190 14.60 -7.78 -2.37
N TYR A 191 15.01 -9.03 -2.45
CA TYR A 191 14.11 -10.16 -2.72
C TYR A 191 13.34 -10.61 -1.48
N GLU A 192 13.75 -10.16 -0.28
CA GLU A 192 13.14 -10.57 0.97
C GLU A 192 12.02 -9.62 1.42
N GLY A 193 12.27 -8.32 1.46
CA GLY A 193 11.36 -7.30 2.01
C GLY A 193 10.80 -6.32 1.01
N ARG A 194 11.50 -6.09 -0.11
CA ARG A 194 11.22 -5.11 -1.18
C ARG A 194 11.35 -3.62 -0.78
N ASP A 195 11.56 -3.33 0.50
CA ASP A 195 11.65 -1.98 1.03
C ASP A 195 12.87 -1.78 1.96
N ASN A 196 13.70 -2.83 2.13
CA ASN A 196 14.87 -2.80 3.00
C ASN A 196 16.17 -2.94 2.20
N PHE A 197 17.01 -1.91 2.23
CA PHE A 197 18.32 -1.90 1.56
C PHE A 197 19.42 -2.67 2.33
N ASN A 198 19.11 -3.22 3.49
CA ASN A 198 20.05 -3.93 4.37
C ASN A 198 19.88 -5.46 4.30
N THR A 199 19.59 -6.01 3.13
CA THR A 199 19.54 -7.46 2.97
C THR A 199 20.95 -8.04 2.77
N MET A 200 21.15 -9.30 3.18
CA MET A 200 22.46 -9.99 3.08
C MET A 200 22.97 -10.17 1.63
N VAL A 201 22.29 -9.66 0.64
CA VAL A 201 22.67 -9.77 -0.79
C VAL A 201 23.41 -8.52 -1.26
N LEU A 202 23.45 -7.48 -0.45
CA LEU A 202 24.33 -6.31 -0.56
C LEU A 202 25.51 -6.49 0.44
#